data_150d02c91381b49fc877165c91dc8a82
#
_entry.id   150d02c91381b49fc877165c91dc8a82
#
_cell.length_a   1.000
_cell.length_b   1.000
_cell.length_c   1.000
_cell.angle_alpha   90.00
_cell.angle_beta   90.00
_cell.angle_gamma   90.00
#
_symmetry.space_group_name_H-M   'P 1'
#
loop_
_entity.id
_entity.type
_entity.pdbx_description
1 polymer ?
#
loop_
_entity_poly.entity_id
_entity_poly.type
_entity_poly.pdbx_seq_one_letter_code
_entity_poly.pdbx_strand_id
1 'polypeptide(L)'
;MFRRFHYPISDTIKKDMWILDFGLGDFAQVGMAGIFWLNRQDCNYFGHEIYLLPGQMIPEHSHLPTAKGAAKMESWQPRRGMIFTFGEGDATPELLGKIPISQRDLVKSRRCNPLEIDQVGHLNRLEAFHFMVAGPEGALVTEYGTFHDMVGLRFSNPKAKL
;
A
#
# COMPACT_ATOMS: atom_id res chain seq x y z
N MET A 1 10.55 -10.10 -9.67
CA MET A 1 10.03 -10.25 -8.32
C MET A 1 9.50 -11.66 -8.06
N PHE A 2 8.40 -12.13 -8.66
CA PHE A 2 7.81 -13.46 -8.40
C PHE A 2 8.83 -14.62 -8.49
N ARG A 3 9.66 -14.66 -9.54
CA ARG A 3 10.71 -15.69 -9.66
C ARG A 3 11.72 -15.63 -8.51
N ARG A 4 12.14 -14.40 -8.11
CA ARG A 4 13.10 -14.20 -7.02
C ARG A 4 12.57 -14.71 -5.68
N PHE A 5 11.29 -14.48 -5.41
CA PHE A 5 10.65 -14.88 -4.16
C PHE A 5 10.04 -16.29 -4.19
N HIS A 6 10.22 -17.01 -5.31
CA HIS A 6 9.60 -18.33 -5.52
C HIS A 6 8.07 -18.31 -5.26
N TYR A 7 7.43 -17.17 -5.62
CA TYR A 7 6.00 -17.00 -5.43
C TYR A 7 5.22 -17.73 -6.53
N PRO A 8 4.26 -18.60 -6.17
CA PRO A 8 3.48 -19.35 -7.15
C PRO A 8 2.57 -18.41 -7.95
N ILE A 9 2.65 -18.49 -9.27
CA ILE A 9 1.77 -17.74 -10.17
C ILE A 9 0.72 -18.69 -10.69
N SER A 10 -0.48 -18.65 -10.06
CA SER A 10 -1.65 -19.41 -10.47
C SER A 10 -2.33 -18.75 -11.67
N ASP A 11 -3.26 -19.47 -12.30
CA ASP A 11 -4.06 -18.89 -13.38
C ASP A 11 -5.03 -17.80 -12.85
N THR A 12 -5.46 -17.90 -11.61
CA THR A 12 -6.21 -16.82 -10.93
C THR A 12 -5.40 -15.54 -10.85
N ILE A 13 -4.12 -15.61 -10.42
CA ILE A 13 -3.25 -14.43 -10.37
C ILE A 13 -3.06 -13.82 -11.76
N LYS A 14 -2.82 -14.64 -12.78
CA LYS A 14 -2.67 -14.16 -14.15
C LYS A 14 -3.91 -13.44 -14.68
N LYS A 15 -5.08 -13.91 -14.29
CA LYS A 15 -6.38 -13.39 -14.74
C LYS A 15 -6.79 -12.13 -13.96
N ASP A 16 -6.65 -12.17 -12.62
CA ASP A 16 -7.31 -11.21 -11.72
C ASP A 16 -6.33 -10.18 -11.12
N MET A 17 -5.01 -10.37 -11.32
CA MET A 17 -4.01 -9.38 -10.90
C MET A 17 -4.14 -8.11 -11.74
N TRP A 18 -4.14 -6.98 -11.07
CA TRP A 18 -4.13 -5.66 -11.68
C TRP A 18 -2.82 -4.92 -11.40
N ILE A 19 -2.50 -3.95 -12.22
CA ILE A 19 -1.30 -3.11 -12.16
C ILE A 19 -1.73 -1.66 -12.28
N LEU A 20 -1.16 -0.80 -11.42
CA LEU A 20 -1.56 0.59 -11.32
C LEU A 20 -0.33 1.49 -11.09
N ASP A 21 -0.20 2.55 -11.88
CA ASP A 21 0.78 3.63 -11.70
C ASP A 21 0.17 4.92 -11.14
N PHE A 22 -1.10 4.84 -10.72
CA PHE A 22 -1.87 5.96 -10.19
C PHE A 22 -1.97 7.16 -11.15
N GLY A 23 -1.84 6.93 -12.45
CA GLY A 23 -1.85 7.98 -13.47
C GLY A 23 -0.62 8.90 -13.46
N LEU A 24 0.45 8.51 -12.76
CA LEU A 24 1.67 9.32 -12.59
C LEU A 24 2.74 9.06 -13.64
N GLY A 25 2.62 7.99 -14.43
CA GLY A 25 3.53 7.68 -15.53
C GLY A 25 4.91 7.14 -15.10
N ASP A 26 5.08 6.80 -13.81
CA ASP A 26 6.34 6.29 -13.26
C ASP A 26 6.12 5.03 -12.43
N PHE A 27 5.58 4.00 -13.07
CA PHE A 27 5.26 2.74 -12.40
C PHE A 27 6.43 2.16 -11.59
N ALA A 28 7.65 2.31 -12.06
CA ALA A 28 8.80 1.70 -11.39
C ALA A 28 9.08 2.30 -10.01
N GLN A 29 8.83 3.58 -9.82
CA GLN A 29 9.01 4.28 -8.55
C GLN A 29 7.72 4.44 -7.77
N VAL A 30 6.61 4.72 -8.45
CA VAL A 30 5.31 4.98 -7.84
C VAL A 30 4.24 4.13 -8.54
N GLY A 31 3.84 3.08 -7.88
CA GLY A 31 2.90 2.12 -8.45
C GLY A 31 2.76 0.89 -7.58
N MET A 32 1.91 0.00 -8.00
CA MET A 32 1.73 -1.31 -7.38
C MET A 32 1.10 -2.30 -8.35
N ALA A 33 1.28 -3.57 -8.09
CA ALA A 33 0.38 -4.61 -8.59
C ALA A 33 -0.31 -5.27 -7.40
N GLY A 34 -1.47 -5.84 -7.61
CA GLY A 34 -2.19 -6.48 -6.53
C GLY A 34 -3.32 -7.39 -6.99
N ILE A 35 -3.87 -8.14 -6.05
CA ILE A 35 -5.05 -8.97 -6.24
C ILE A 35 -5.96 -8.88 -5.02
N PHE A 36 -7.21 -8.56 -5.22
CA PHE A 36 -8.22 -8.65 -4.17
C PHE A 36 -8.72 -10.09 -4.08
N TRP A 37 -8.28 -10.80 -3.05
CA TRP A 37 -8.79 -12.13 -2.76
C TRP A 37 -10.21 -12.07 -2.22
N LEU A 38 -10.49 -11.06 -1.42
CA LEU A 38 -11.80 -10.79 -0.81
C LEU A 38 -12.04 -9.28 -0.76
N ASN A 39 -13.27 -8.87 -1.06
CA ASN A 39 -13.75 -7.52 -0.78
C ASN A 39 -15.28 -7.58 -0.57
N ARG A 40 -15.69 -7.86 0.67
CA ARG A 40 -17.06 -8.16 1.05
C ARG A 40 -17.67 -7.03 1.87
N GLN A 41 -18.59 -6.30 1.26
CA GLN A 41 -19.33 -5.23 1.95
C GLN A 41 -20.27 -5.78 3.01
N ASP A 42 -20.94 -6.89 2.72
CA ASP A 42 -21.96 -7.50 3.58
C ASP A 42 -21.43 -7.98 4.93
N CYS A 43 -20.16 -8.37 5.00
CA CYS A 43 -19.49 -8.78 6.24
C CYS A 43 -18.30 -7.89 6.62
N ASN A 44 -18.15 -6.75 5.93
CA ASN A 44 -17.11 -5.75 6.19
C ASN A 44 -15.70 -6.35 6.23
N TYR A 45 -15.36 -7.19 5.23
CA TYR A 45 -14.12 -7.94 5.22
C TYR A 45 -13.36 -7.77 3.92
N PHE A 46 -12.03 -7.56 4.04
CA PHE A 46 -11.12 -7.34 2.92
C PHE A 46 -9.83 -8.12 3.11
N GLY A 47 -9.37 -8.75 2.03
CA GLY A 47 -8.09 -9.44 1.93
C GLY A 47 -7.43 -9.18 0.59
N HIS A 48 -6.22 -8.68 0.61
CA HIS A 48 -5.49 -8.21 -0.55
C HIS A 48 -4.05 -8.70 -0.51
N GLU A 49 -3.48 -9.05 -1.64
CA GLU A 49 -2.03 -9.14 -1.80
C GLU A 49 -1.50 -8.06 -2.70
N ILE A 50 -0.43 -7.44 -2.24
CA ILE A 50 0.28 -6.33 -2.87
C ILE A 50 1.64 -6.81 -3.32
N TYR A 51 2.02 -6.44 -4.53
CA TYR A 51 3.30 -6.78 -5.15
C TYR A 51 4.04 -5.49 -5.51
N LEU A 52 5.18 -5.25 -4.85
CA LEU A 52 5.97 -4.04 -5.04
C LEU A 52 7.36 -4.36 -5.59
N LEU A 53 7.78 -3.62 -6.59
CA LEU A 53 9.15 -3.63 -7.09
C LEU A 53 10.13 -3.05 -6.05
N PRO A 54 11.45 -3.28 -6.17
CA PRO A 54 12.44 -2.66 -5.31
C PRO A 54 12.29 -1.13 -5.23
N GLY A 55 12.13 -0.61 -4.02
CA GLY A 55 11.96 0.83 -3.76
C GLY A 55 10.64 1.44 -4.24
N GLN A 56 9.72 0.65 -4.76
CA GLN A 56 8.44 1.14 -5.26
C GLN A 56 7.54 1.61 -4.13
N MET A 57 6.87 2.75 -4.34
CA MET A 57 5.98 3.41 -3.40
C MET A 57 4.52 3.28 -3.84
N ILE A 58 3.64 2.96 -2.91
CA ILE A 58 2.20 3.25 -3.04
C ILE A 58 2.01 4.71 -2.62
N PRO A 59 1.40 5.60 -3.43
CA PRO A 59 1.22 7.00 -3.07
C PRO A 59 0.50 7.18 -1.73
N GLU A 60 0.87 8.21 -0.99
CA GLU A 60 0.19 8.54 0.26
C GLU A 60 -1.30 8.79 0.01
N HIS A 61 -2.11 8.12 0.81
CA HIS A 61 -3.56 8.21 0.74
C HIS A 61 -4.22 8.04 2.10
N SER A 62 -5.50 8.35 2.13
CA SER A 62 -6.40 8.04 3.24
C SER A 62 -7.71 7.46 2.71
N HIS A 63 -8.47 6.83 3.57
CA HIS A 63 -9.79 6.27 3.26
C HIS A 63 -10.85 7.02 4.04
N LEU A 64 -11.74 7.72 3.32
CA LEU A 64 -12.89 8.40 3.92
C LEU A 64 -14.12 7.48 3.94
N PRO A 65 -15.06 7.71 4.86
CA PRO A 65 -16.35 7.02 4.83
C PRO A 65 -17.13 7.38 3.56
N THR A 66 -17.95 6.45 3.09
CA THR A 66 -18.79 6.61 1.91
C THR A 66 -20.22 6.18 2.21
N ALA A 67 -21.10 6.28 1.23
CA ALA A 67 -22.44 5.73 1.35
C ALA A 67 -22.45 4.19 1.51
N LYS A 68 -21.33 3.51 1.21
CA LYS A 68 -21.22 2.05 1.29
C LYS A 68 -20.67 1.55 2.62
N GLY A 69 -20.08 2.41 3.44
CA GLY A 69 -19.51 2.00 4.72
C GLY A 69 -18.62 3.03 5.39
N ALA A 70 -18.15 2.68 6.57
CA ALA A 70 -17.18 3.46 7.33
C ALA A 70 -15.83 3.57 6.58
N ALA A 71 -14.98 4.50 7.03
CA ALA A 71 -13.61 4.56 6.59
C ALA A 71 -12.90 3.21 6.82
N LYS A 72 -12.04 2.83 5.88
CA LYS A 72 -11.33 1.56 5.94
C LYS A 72 -10.30 1.56 7.07
N MET A 73 -10.27 0.48 7.84
CA MET A 73 -9.15 0.11 8.70
C MET A 73 -8.35 -1.00 8.04
N GLU A 74 -7.02 -0.93 8.16
CA GLU A 74 -6.15 -1.90 7.51
C GLU A 74 -4.87 -2.19 8.30
N SER A 75 -4.32 -3.36 8.01
CA SER A 75 -3.07 -3.86 8.54
C SER A 75 -2.26 -4.50 7.42
N TRP A 76 -0.93 -4.45 7.51
CA TRP A 76 -0.03 -4.95 6.49
C TRP A 76 0.99 -5.91 7.09
N GLN A 77 1.23 -7.01 6.38
CA GLN A 77 2.21 -8.01 6.77
C GLN A 77 3.11 -8.36 5.59
N PRO A 78 4.40 -8.03 5.61
CA PRO A 78 5.34 -8.52 4.60
C PRO A 78 5.46 -10.05 4.65
N ARG A 79 5.24 -10.69 3.52
CA ARG A 79 5.41 -12.15 3.35
C ARG A 79 6.76 -12.48 2.72
N ARG A 80 7.32 -11.53 1.97
CA ARG A 80 8.66 -11.55 1.38
C ARG A 80 9.18 -10.12 1.27
N GLY A 81 10.48 -9.97 1.42
CA GLY A 81 11.10 -8.66 1.47
C GLY A 81 10.73 -7.90 2.73
N MET A 82 10.78 -6.58 2.67
CA MET A 82 10.39 -5.68 3.75
C MET A 82 9.69 -4.46 3.19
N ILE A 83 8.97 -3.73 4.04
CA ILE A 83 8.37 -2.44 3.70
C ILE A 83 8.69 -1.38 4.76
N PHE A 84 8.76 -0.14 4.31
CA PHE A 84 8.77 1.05 5.15
C PHE A 84 7.35 1.61 5.13
N THR A 85 6.60 1.45 6.23
CA THR A 85 5.28 2.05 6.37
C THR A 85 5.41 3.44 6.95
N PHE A 86 4.77 4.41 6.29
CA PHE A 86 4.75 5.79 6.74
C PHE A 86 3.34 6.16 7.19
N GLY A 87 3.26 6.85 8.30
CA GLY A 87 2.00 7.30 8.90
C GLY A 87 2.17 8.63 9.64
N GLU A 88 1.09 9.05 10.30
CA GLU A 88 1.05 10.26 11.11
C GLU A 88 1.90 10.11 12.38
N GLY A 89 2.51 11.21 12.83
CA GLY A 89 3.34 11.30 14.02
C GLY A 89 4.66 12.00 13.77
N ASP A 90 5.55 11.97 14.76
CA ASP A 90 6.87 12.60 14.67
C ASP A 90 7.69 11.98 13.54
N ALA A 91 8.33 12.84 12.75
CA ALA A 91 9.11 12.40 11.61
C ALA A 91 10.27 11.49 12.03
N THR A 92 10.62 10.55 11.13
CA THR A 92 11.82 9.70 11.22
C THR A 92 12.81 10.17 10.13
N PRO A 93 13.62 11.23 10.40
CA PRO A 93 14.37 11.95 9.37
C PRO A 93 15.31 11.05 8.56
N GLU A 94 15.94 10.07 9.19
CA GLU A 94 16.91 9.15 8.58
C GLU A 94 16.27 8.20 7.55
N LEU A 95 14.96 8.03 7.58
CA LEU A 95 14.22 7.18 6.66
C LEU A 95 13.48 7.95 5.57
N LEU A 96 13.43 9.27 5.63
CA LEU A 96 12.77 10.09 4.59
C LEU A 96 13.44 9.92 3.20
N GLY A 97 14.70 9.56 3.18
CA GLY A 97 15.43 9.23 1.94
C GLY A 97 14.87 8.03 1.17
N LYS A 98 14.04 7.19 1.80
CA LYS A 98 13.35 6.07 1.14
C LYS A 98 12.21 6.53 0.24
N ILE A 99 11.65 7.71 0.47
CA ILE A 99 10.55 8.26 -0.31
C ILE A 99 11.09 8.72 -1.68
N PRO A 100 10.50 8.28 -2.81
CA PRO A 100 10.87 8.77 -4.13
C PRO A 100 10.87 10.30 -4.18
N ILE A 101 11.86 10.88 -4.86
CA ILE A 101 12.03 12.35 -4.91
C ILE A 101 10.76 13.03 -5.43
N SER A 102 10.10 12.43 -6.42
CA SER A 102 8.86 12.95 -7.02
C SER A 102 7.67 13.06 -6.04
N GLN A 103 7.73 12.37 -4.89
CA GLN A 103 6.65 12.33 -3.91
C GLN A 103 7.02 13.01 -2.58
N ARG A 104 8.31 13.26 -2.33
CA ARG A 104 8.83 13.65 -1.02
C ARG A 104 8.19 14.92 -0.47
N ASP A 105 7.94 15.91 -1.31
CA ASP A 105 7.35 17.19 -0.92
C ASP A 105 5.81 17.17 -0.90
N LEU A 106 5.21 16.09 -1.37
CA LEU A 106 3.76 15.94 -1.45
C LEU A 106 3.16 15.13 -0.29
N VAL A 107 4.00 14.38 0.43
CA VAL A 107 3.53 13.54 1.55
C VAL A 107 3.43 14.34 2.84
N LYS A 108 2.43 14.01 3.65
CA LYS A 108 2.16 14.57 4.98
C LYS A 108 2.72 13.68 6.09
N SER A 109 2.63 12.37 5.90
CA SER A 109 3.08 11.36 6.86
C SER A 109 4.58 11.17 6.76
N ARG A 110 5.29 11.40 7.86
CA ARG A 110 6.76 11.37 7.91
C ARG A 110 7.33 10.46 8.99
N ARG A 111 6.47 9.87 9.82
CA ARG A 111 6.85 8.84 10.78
C ARG A 111 6.94 7.52 10.04
N CYS A 112 8.11 6.91 10.04
CA CYS A 112 8.34 5.62 9.39
C CYS A 112 8.45 4.51 10.43
N ASN A 113 7.80 3.39 10.13
CA ASN A 113 7.95 2.14 10.86
C ASN A 113 8.33 1.04 9.84
N PRO A 114 9.60 0.60 9.81
CA PRO A 114 10.02 -0.53 8.99
C PRO A 114 9.33 -1.81 9.47
N LEU A 115 8.85 -2.62 8.54
CA LEU A 115 8.29 -3.94 8.82
C LEU A 115 9.07 -4.99 8.03
N GLU A 116 9.59 -5.95 8.74
CA GLU A 116 10.21 -7.14 8.18
C GLU A 116 9.21 -8.30 8.08
N ILE A 117 9.65 -9.42 7.52
CA ILE A 117 8.82 -10.63 7.37
C ILE A 117 8.17 -10.99 8.71
N ASP A 118 6.90 -11.35 8.66
CA ASP A 118 6.05 -11.75 9.79
C ASP A 118 5.67 -10.65 10.79
N GLN A 119 6.23 -9.45 10.68
CA GLN A 119 5.76 -8.31 11.45
C GLN A 119 4.46 -7.75 10.87
N VAL A 120 3.56 -7.30 11.73
CA VAL A 120 2.28 -6.70 11.33
C VAL A 120 2.23 -5.24 11.76
N GLY A 121 2.06 -4.37 10.79
CA GLY A 121 1.73 -2.97 11.02
C GLY A 121 0.25 -2.71 10.79
N HIS A 122 -0.28 -1.64 11.35
CA HIS A 122 -1.69 -1.25 11.19
C HIS A 122 -1.86 0.26 11.27
N LEU A 123 -2.98 0.73 10.75
CA LEU A 123 -3.39 2.11 10.93
C LEU A 123 -3.64 2.43 12.40
N ASN A 124 -3.21 3.61 12.83
CA ASN A 124 -3.43 4.08 14.20
C ASN A 124 -4.90 4.51 14.43
N ARG A 125 -5.55 4.99 13.38
CA ARG A 125 -6.94 5.48 13.42
C ARG A 125 -7.56 5.48 12.03
N LEU A 126 -8.86 5.54 11.98
CA LEU A 126 -9.60 5.79 10.73
C LEU A 126 -9.15 7.10 10.07
N GLU A 127 -9.21 7.14 8.76
CA GLU A 127 -8.92 8.33 7.92
C GLU A 127 -7.47 8.83 8.00
N ALA A 128 -6.56 8.13 8.68
CA ALA A 128 -5.16 8.52 8.75
C ALA A 128 -4.50 8.47 7.36
N PHE A 129 -3.71 9.48 7.03
CA PHE A 129 -2.84 9.44 5.87
C PHE A 129 -1.71 8.45 6.10
N HIS A 130 -1.47 7.62 5.10
CA HIS A 130 -0.43 6.58 5.16
C HIS A 130 0.03 6.18 3.77
N PHE A 131 1.19 5.54 3.72
CA PHE A 131 1.73 4.91 2.52
C PHE A 131 2.82 3.91 2.88
N MET A 132 3.28 3.16 1.89
CA MET A 132 4.43 2.28 2.06
C MET A 132 5.40 2.37 0.90
N VAL A 133 6.66 2.07 1.19
CA VAL A 133 7.75 1.93 0.22
C VAL A 133 8.37 0.55 0.41
N ALA A 134 8.55 -0.18 -0.67
CA ALA A 134 9.22 -1.47 -0.61
C ALA A 134 10.71 -1.33 -0.31
N GLY A 135 11.27 -2.33 0.35
CA GLY A 135 12.71 -2.46 0.55
C GLY A 135 13.47 -2.73 -0.74
N PRO A 136 14.82 -2.92 -0.64
CA PRO A 136 15.70 -3.02 -1.81
C PRO A 136 15.51 -4.29 -2.64
N GLU A 137 14.76 -5.26 -2.14
CA GLU A 137 14.42 -6.49 -2.85
C GLU A 137 13.03 -6.50 -3.47
N GLY A 138 12.23 -5.45 -3.23
CA GLY A 138 10.80 -5.45 -3.44
C GLY A 138 10.07 -6.07 -2.24
N ALA A 139 8.75 -6.20 -2.34
CA ALA A 139 7.95 -6.81 -1.29
C ALA A 139 6.72 -7.55 -1.82
N LEU A 140 6.36 -8.63 -1.13
CA LEU A 140 5.05 -9.24 -1.17
C LEU A 140 4.38 -8.95 0.16
N VAL A 141 3.22 -8.32 0.14
CA VAL A 141 2.53 -7.87 1.35
C VAL A 141 1.10 -8.39 1.34
N THR A 142 0.70 -9.02 2.44
CA THR A 142 -0.71 -9.29 2.69
C THR A 142 -1.31 -8.08 3.41
N GLU A 143 -2.39 -7.57 2.89
CA GLU A 143 -3.19 -6.54 3.51
C GLU A 143 -4.50 -7.13 4.01
N TYR A 144 -4.79 -6.88 5.27
CA TYR A 144 -6.04 -7.22 5.94
C TYR A 144 -6.81 -5.94 6.21
N GLY A 145 -8.10 -5.94 6.03
CA GLY A 145 -8.85 -4.73 6.29
C GLY A 145 -10.35 -4.93 6.37
N THR A 146 -11.02 -3.83 6.66
CA THR A 146 -12.46 -3.69 6.46
C THR A 146 -12.75 -3.45 4.97
N PHE A 147 -14.01 -3.50 4.57
CA PHE A 147 -14.43 -3.31 3.18
C PHE A 147 -13.73 -2.11 2.51
N HIS A 148 -13.16 -2.35 1.34
CA HIS A 148 -12.49 -1.34 0.54
C HIS A 148 -13.43 -0.74 -0.49
N ASP A 149 -13.78 0.54 -0.33
CA ASP A 149 -14.48 1.32 -1.35
C ASP A 149 -13.52 2.34 -1.99
N MET A 150 -13.25 2.15 -3.29
CA MET A 150 -12.35 3.03 -4.04
C MET A 150 -12.83 4.49 -4.07
N VAL A 151 -14.15 4.73 -3.93
CA VAL A 151 -14.73 6.09 -3.86
C VAL A 151 -14.25 6.85 -2.62
N GLY A 152 -13.87 6.14 -1.54
CA GLY A 152 -13.35 6.73 -0.31
C GLY A 152 -11.88 7.17 -0.38
N LEU A 153 -11.12 6.77 -1.41
CA LEU A 153 -9.69 7.10 -1.51
C LEU A 153 -9.44 8.60 -1.70
N ARG A 154 -8.44 9.12 -0.98
CA ARG A 154 -7.95 10.50 -1.10
C ARG A 154 -6.44 10.49 -1.11
N PHE A 155 -5.84 10.94 -2.19
CA PHE A 155 -4.38 11.04 -2.34
C PHE A 155 -3.88 12.40 -1.90
N SER A 156 -2.69 12.47 -1.29
CA SER A 156 -2.01 13.73 -1.00
C SER A 156 -1.45 14.38 -2.26
N ASN A 157 -0.96 13.55 -3.20
CA ASN A 157 -0.57 14.02 -4.52
C ASN A 157 -1.83 14.32 -5.36
N PRO A 158 -2.10 15.59 -5.74
CA PRO A 158 -3.31 15.94 -6.49
C PRO A 158 -3.35 15.38 -7.93
N LYS A 159 -2.23 14.87 -8.43
CA LYS A 159 -2.15 14.24 -9.76
C LYS A 159 -2.44 12.74 -9.70
N ALA A 160 -2.37 12.13 -8.51
CA ALA A 160 -2.63 10.71 -8.36
C ALA A 160 -4.14 10.41 -8.50
N LYS A 161 -4.45 9.36 -9.23
CA LYS A 161 -5.82 8.89 -9.50
C LYS A 161 -5.84 7.38 -9.73
N LEU A 162 -7.01 6.76 -9.60
CA LEU A 162 -7.28 5.37 -9.99
C LEU A 162 -7.71 5.28 -11.44
#